data_a103cd0dcb4fffa87654d39d505875c2
#
_entry.id   a103cd0dcb4fffa87654d39d505875c2
#
_cell.length_a   1.000
_cell.length_b   1.000
_cell.length_c   1.000
_cell.angle_alpha   90.00
_cell.angle_beta   90.00
_cell.angle_gamma   90.00
#
_symmetry.space_group_name_H-M   'P 1'
#
loop_
_entity.id
_entity.type
_entity.pdbx_description
1 polymer ?
#
loop_
_entity_poly.entity_id
_entity_poly.type
_entity_poly.pdbx_seq_one_letter_code
_entity_poly.pdbx_strand_id
1 'polypeptide(L)'
;MNKVFQVKDLVFYEEDFVDDIKDYEDIIDIIQELSPDLDYETIEIAGSNGCCDKTKKNHLVEIIGYIDENDEFITKEEKESMEIMANNKKFDLFVITVHKCTACNKWTISILEDDM
;
A
#
# COMPACT_ATOMS: atom_id res chain seq x y z
N MET A 1 18.54 -10.89 5.51
CA MET A 1 17.62 -9.97 4.82
C MET A 1 16.69 -9.33 5.83
N ASN A 2 16.37 -8.07 5.64
CA ASN A 2 15.54 -7.30 6.59
C ASN A 2 14.09 -7.27 6.12
N LYS A 3 13.23 -7.98 6.82
CA LYS A 3 11.80 -7.99 6.54
C LYS A 3 11.19 -6.63 6.94
N VAL A 4 10.47 -6.01 6.01
CA VAL A 4 9.76 -4.75 6.26
C VAL A 4 8.34 -5.04 6.73
N PHE A 5 7.62 -5.87 5.98
CA PHE A 5 6.28 -6.34 6.35
C PHE A 5 5.94 -7.63 5.61
N GLN A 6 4.83 -8.24 5.97
CA GLN A 6 4.36 -9.47 5.37
C GLN A 6 2.84 -9.42 5.23
N VAL A 7 2.35 -9.82 4.06
CA VAL A 7 0.92 -9.95 3.77
C VAL A 7 0.65 -11.40 3.44
N LYS A 8 -0.01 -12.13 4.35
CA LYS A 8 -0.22 -13.58 4.26
C LYS A 8 1.14 -14.29 4.16
N ASP A 9 1.39 -15.03 3.09
CA ASP A 9 2.66 -15.72 2.84
C ASP A 9 3.66 -14.88 2.04
N LEU A 10 3.28 -13.66 1.66
CA LEU A 10 4.10 -12.77 0.84
C LEU A 10 4.94 -11.86 1.73
N VAL A 11 6.26 -12.02 1.68
CA VAL A 11 7.21 -11.25 2.50
C VAL A 11 7.88 -10.17 1.66
N PHE A 12 7.97 -8.96 2.23
CA PHE A 12 8.59 -7.80 1.58
C PHE A 12 9.87 -7.44 2.34
N TYR A 13 11.01 -7.50 1.64
CA TYR A 13 12.32 -7.21 2.21
C TYR A 13 12.82 -5.83 1.81
N GLU A 14 13.53 -5.16 2.72
CA GLU A 14 14.09 -3.84 2.48
C GLU A 14 15.02 -3.83 1.26
N GLU A 15 15.82 -4.86 1.09
CA GLU A 15 16.79 -5.00 -0.01
C GLU A 15 16.12 -5.07 -1.39
N ASP A 16 14.86 -5.47 -1.42
CA ASP A 16 14.10 -5.61 -2.67
C ASP A 16 13.29 -4.36 -3.02
N PHE A 17 13.24 -3.37 -2.13
CA PHE A 17 12.53 -2.12 -2.40
C PHE A 17 13.34 -1.28 -3.41
N VAL A 18 12.66 -0.78 -4.44
CA VAL A 18 13.31 -0.03 -5.53
C VAL A 18 13.65 1.40 -5.16
N ASP A 19 13.02 1.94 -4.12
CA ASP A 19 13.22 3.30 -3.64
C ASP A 19 13.87 3.30 -2.26
N ASP A 20 14.00 4.47 -1.64
CA ASP A 20 14.58 4.61 -0.30
C ASP A 20 13.48 4.44 0.75
N ILE A 21 13.65 3.48 1.64
CA ILE A 21 12.72 3.20 2.75
C ILE A 21 12.43 4.46 3.57
N LYS A 22 13.43 5.32 3.76
CA LYS A 22 13.29 6.55 4.54
C LYS A 22 12.26 7.51 3.98
N ASP A 23 12.06 7.51 2.67
CA ASP A 23 11.10 8.39 2.01
C ASP A 23 9.66 7.90 2.21
N TYR A 24 9.47 6.68 2.70
CA TYR A 24 8.16 6.03 2.84
C TYR A 24 7.89 5.56 4.27
N GLU A 25 8.63 6.03 5.26
CA GLU A 25 8.50 5.55 6.65
C GLU A 25 7.06 5.62 7.17
N ASP A 26 6.38 6.73 6.97
CA ASP A 26 4.99 6.91 7.42
C ASP A 26 4.03 5.95 6.74
N ILE A 27 4.25 5.71 5.45
CA ILE A 27 3.44 4.79 4.65
C ILE A 27 3.69 3.35 5.09
N ILE A 28 4.94 3.00 5.31
CA ILE A 28 5.34 1.66 5.74
C ILE A 28 4.76 1.35 7.13
N ASP A 29 4.76 2.32 8.05
CA ASP A 29 4.14 2.15 9.37
C ASP A 29 2.66 1.80 9.26
N ILE A 30 1.93 2.45 8.35
CA ILE A 30 0.52 2.15 8.08
C ILE A 30 0.37 0.72 7.56
N ILE A 31 1.21 0.33 6.61
CA ILE A 31 1.17 -1.02 6.03
C ILE A 31 1.46 -2.07 7.09
N GLN A 32 2.46 -1.84 7.93
CA GLN A 32 2.84 -2.76 9.00
C GLN A 32 1.70 -2.96 10.00
N GLU A 33 1.03 -1.88 10.38
CA GLU A 33 -0.10 -1.93 11.31
C GLU A 33 -1.26 -2.73 10.74
N LEU A 34 -1.55 -2.55 9.46
CA LEU A 34 -2.68 -3.20 8.80
C LEU A 34 -2.36 -4.59 8.25
N SER A 35 -1.10 -4.95 8.13
CA SER A 35 -0.67 -6.17 7.42
C SER A 35 -1.33 -7.46 7.89
N PRO A 36 -1.66 -7.66 9.18
CA PRO A 36 -2.35 -8.89 9.59
C PRO A 36 -3.74 -9.07 8.96
N ASP A 37 -4.38 -7.97 8.57
CA ASP A 37 -5.71 -7.96 7.96
C ASP A 37 -5.69 -7.80 6.44
N LEU A 38 -4.51 -7.66 5.84
CA LEU A 38 -4.37 -7.45 4.41
C LEU A 38 -4.32 -8.76 3.64
N ASP A 39 -4.61 -8.67 2.35
CA ASP A 39 -4.49 -9.75 1.41
C ASP A 39 -3.84 -9.22 0.14
N TYR A 40 -3.45 -10.10 -0.77
CA TYR A 40 -2.89 -9.70 -2.05
C TYR A 40 -3.51 -10.52 -3.17
N GLU A 41 -3.40 -10.00 -4.39
CA GLU A 41 -3.80 -10.74 -5.59
C GLU A 41 -2.67 -10.68 -6.61
N THR A 42 -2.68 -11.60 -7.56
CA THR A 42 -1.70 -11.62 -8.65
C THR A 42 -2.35 -11.05 -9.89
N ILE A 43 -1.75 -10.03 -10.48
CA ILE A 43 -2.25 -9.35 -11.66
C ILE A 43 -1.23 -9.42 -12.79
N GLU A 44 -1.69 -9.22 -14.03
CA GLU A 44 -0.84 -9.05 -15.19
C GLU A 44 -0.92 -7.61 -15.68
N ILE A 45 0.24 -7.02 -15.97
CA ILE A 45 0.32 -5.68 -16.57
C ILE A 45 0.48 -5.79 -18.09
N ALA A 46 0.33 -4.66 -18.80
CA ALA A 46 0.34 -4.64 -20.27
C ALA A 46 1.70 -4.95 -20.90
N GLY A 47 2.80 -4.80 -20.17
CA GLY A 47 4.15 -5.08 -20.64
C GLY A 47 4.92 -5.85 -19.59
N SER A 48 6.21 -6.08 -19.85
CA SER A 48 7.08 -6.72 -18.85
C SER A 48 7.36 -5.76 -17.71
N ASN A 49 7.61 -6.32 -16.51
CA ASN A 49 8.02 -5.52 -15.34
C ASN A 49 9.38 -4.86 -15.62
N GLY A 50 9.46 -3.55 -15.41
CA GLY A 50 10.68 -2.79 -15.66
C GLY A 50 11.87 -3.18 -14.80
N CYS A 51 11.65 -3.88 -13.69
CA CYS A 51 12.73 -4.27 -12.77
C CYS A 51 13.61 -5.40 -13.30
N CYS A 52 13.06 -6.32 -14.08
CA CYS A 52 13.81 -7.48 -14.55
C CYS A 52 13.44 -7.91 -15.99
N ASP A 53 12.35 -7.39 -16.51
CA ASP A 53 11.87 -7.66 -17.86
C ASP A 53 11.58 -9.16 -18.14
N LYS A 54 11.30 -9.94 -17.08
CA LYS A 54 11.11 -11.39 -17.19
C LYS A 54 9.66 -11.84 -17.08
N THR A 55 8.79 -11.01 -16.53
CA THR A 55 7.39 -11.37 -16.33
C THR A 55 6.50 -10.14 -16.40
N LYS A 56 5.23 -10.37 -16.70
CA LYS A 56 4.16 -9.36 -16.62
C LYS A 56 3.38 -9.47 -15.32
N LYS A 57 3.67 -10.48 -14.49
CA LYS A 57 2.90 -10.79 -13.29
C LYS A 57 3.45 -10.08 -12.07
N ASN A 58 2.55 -9.49 -11.28
CA ASN A 58 2.88 -8.83 -10.03
C ASN A 58 1.90 -9.26 -8.96
N HIS A 59 2.39 -9.36 -7.73
CA HIS A 59 1.52 -9.43 -6.57
C HIS A 59 1.12 -8.00 -6.20
N LEU A 60 -0.18 -7.79 -6.04
CA LEU A 60 -0.74 -6.46 -5.73
C LEU A 60 -1.37 -6.45 -4.35
N VAL A 61 -0.95 -5.51 -3.53
CA VAL A 61 -1.60 -5.19 -2.26
C VAL A 61 -2.19 -3.79 -2.39
N GLU A 62 -3.48 -3.65 -2.11
CA GLU A 62 -4.15 -2.35 -2.18
C GLU A 62 -4.77 -2.02 -0.84
N ILE A 63 -4.45 -0.85 -0.33
CA ILE A 63 -4.98 -0.35 0.94
C ILE A 63 -5.76 0.93 0.63
N ILE A 64 -7.07 0.89 0.87
CA ILE A 64 -7.95 2.03 0.64
C ILE A 64 -8.29 2.64 1.99
N GLY A 65 -8.02 3.92 2.12
CA GLY A 65 -8.32 4.66 3.34
C GLY A 65 -8.52 6.13 3.03
N TYR A 66 -8.42 6.95 4.07
CA TYR A 66 -8.68 8.38 3.97
C TYR A 66 -7.71 9.13 4.86
N ILE A 67 -7.46 10.38 4.50
CA ILE A 67 -6.72 11.33 5.33
C ILE A 67 -7.75 12.32 5.89
N ASP A 68 -7.77 12.48 7.20
CA ASP A 68 -8.68 13.41 7.86
C ASP A 68 -8.12 14.83 7.87
N GLU A 69 -8.86 15.77 8.46
CA GLU A 69 -8.44 17.17 8.53
C GLU A 69 -7.19 17.43 9.38
N ASN A 70 -6.75 16.43 10.18
CA ASN A 70 -5.54 16.48 10.98
C ASN A 70 -4.36 15.79 10.30
N ASP A 71 -4.49 15.45 9.01
CA ASP A 71 -3.50 14.71 8.22
C ASP A 71 -3.22 13.29 8.76
N GLU A 72 -4.21 12.68 9.43
CA GLU A 72 -4.09 11.32 9.93
C GLU A 72 -4.76 10.33 8.97
N PHE A 73 -4.10 9.19 8.76
CA PHE A 73 -4.69 8.11 7.98
C PHE A 73 -5.74 7.36 8.79
N ILE A 74 -6.90 7.17 8.19
CA ILE A 74 -7.99 6.39 8.80
C ILE A 74 -8.47 5.34 7.81
N THR A 75 -8.94 4.22 8.34
CA THR A 75 -9.52 3.16 7.53
C THR A 75 -10.94 3.52 7.09
N LYS A 76 -11.47 2.75 6.13
CA LYS A 76 -12.83 2.94 5.65
C LYS A 76 -13.85 2.79 6.79
N GLU A 77 -13.66 1.80 7.65
CA GLU A 77 -14.55 1.56 8.80
C GLU A 77 -14.49 2.72 9.79
N GLU A 78 -13.30 3.23 10.06
CA GLU A 78 -13.14 4.40 10.94
C GLU A 78 -13.82 5.63 10.36
N LYS A 79 -13.71 5.85 9.06
CA LYS A 79 -14.37 6.97 8.38
C LYS A 79 -15.87 6.88 8.53
N GLU A 80 -16.46 5.70 8.32
CA GLU A 80 -17.90 5.50 8.45
C GLU A 80 -18.38 5.81 9.87
N SER A 81 -17.64 5.38 10.88
CA SER A 81 -17.94 5.69 12.28
C SER A 81 -17.85 7.18 12.58
N MET A 82 -16.85 7.87 12.03
CA MET A 82 -16.66 9.30 12.23
C MET A 82 -17.75 10.12 11.52
N GLU A 83 -18.20 9.70 10.34
CA GLU A 83 -19.28 10.36 9.62
C GLU A 83 -20.61 10.33 10.39
N ILE A 84 -20.87 9.23 11.08
CA ILE A 84 -22.05 9.11 11.94
C ILE A 84 -22.00 10.12 13.09
N MET A 85 -20.81 10.37 13.63
CA MET A 85 -20.61 11.24 14.80
C MET A 85 -20.41 12.72 14.45
N ALA A 86 -19.96 13.04 13.22
CA ALA A 86 -19.62 14.40 12.84
C ALA A 86 -19.85 14.61 11.34
N ASN A 87 -21.01 15.13 10.98
CA ASN A 87 -21.50 15.24 9.60
C ASN A 87 -20.71 16.18 8.69
N ASN A 88 -19.81 17.01 9.21
CA ASN A 88 -19.15 18.06 8.43
C ASN A 88 -17.65 17.85 8.26
N LYS A 89 -17.13 16.69 8.61
CA LYS A 89 -15.71 16.42 8.44
C LYS A 89 -15.37 16.12 6.99
N LYS A 90 -14.24 16.66 6.54
CA LYS A 90 -13.71 16.40 5.20
C LYS A 90 -12.69 15.29 5.28
N PHE A 91 -12.76 14.40 4.31
CA PHE A 91 -11.82 13.30 4.16
C PHE A 91 -11.33 13.25 2.72
N ASP A 92 -10.03 13.11 2.54
CA ASP A 92 -9.45 12.93 1.22
C ASP A 92 -9.19 11.43 1.01
N LEU A 93 -9.52 10.93 -0.16
CA LEU A 93 -9.24 9.54 -0.51
C LEU A 93 -7.73 9.32 -0.55
N PHE A 94 -7.27 8.25 0.08
CA PHE A 94 -5.85 7.90 0.12
C PHE A 94 -5.69 6.41 -0.14
N VAL A 95 -5.10 6.06 -1.27
CA VAL A 95 -4.90 4.66 -1.67
C VAL A 95 -3.41 4.36 -1.72
N ILE A 96 -3.00 3.32 -1.01
CA ILE A 96 -1.63 2.81 -1.03
C ILE A 96 -1.65 1.52 -1.84
N THR A 97 -0.84 1.46 -2.89
CA THR A 97 -0.73 0.28 -3.73
C THR A 97 0.71 -0.22 -3.69
N VAL A 98 0.88 -1.49 -3.38
CA VAL A 98 2.19 -2.14 -3.35
C VAL A 98 2.22 -3.20 -4.45
N HIS A 99 3.21 -3.10 -5.33
CA HIS A 99 3.44 -4.07 -6.40
C HIS A 99 4.72 -4.83 -6.12
N LYS A 100 4.66 -6.15 -6.18
CA LYS A 100 5.85 -7.01 -6.04
C LYS A 100 5.99 -7.89 -7.28
N CYS A 101 7.14 -7.81 -7.94
CA CYS A 101 7.45 -8.63 -9.11
C CYS A 101 7.53 -10.11 -8.72
N THR A 102 6.87 -10.98 -9.49
CA THR A 102 6.88 -12.42 -9.21
C THR A 102 8.19 -13.10 -9.63
N ALA A 103 9.01 -12.45 -10.47
CA ALA A 103 10.26 -13.03 -10.97
C ALA A 103 11.48 -12.62 -10.14
N CYS A 104 11.64 -11.32 -9.81
CA CYS A 104 12.82 -10.83 -9.11
C CYS A 104 12.57 -10.39 -7.68
N ASN A 105 11.33 -10.40 -7.24
CA ASN A 105 10.88 -10.02 -5.88
C ASN A 105 11.01 -8.54 -5.55
N LYS A 106 11.44 -7.70 -6.47
CA LYS A 106 11.48 -6.25 -6.25
C LYS A 106 10.07 -5.69 -6.11
N TRP A 107 9.90 -4.71 -5.24
CA TRP A 107 8.59 -4.14 -4.95
C TRP A 107 8.64 -2.63 -4.90
N THR A 108 7.48 -2.02 -5.16
CA THR A 108 7.30 -0.56 -5.19
C THR A 108 6.06 -0.17 -4.44
N ILE A 109 6.02 1.10 -4.00
CA ILE A 109 4.83 1.70 -3.40
C ILE A 109 4.36 2.83 -4.31
N SER A 110 3.06 2.84 -4.61
CA SER A 110 2.41 3.94 -5.32
C SER A 110 1.29 4.49 -4.45
N ILE A 111 1.12 5.80 -4.46
CA ILE A 111 0.14 6.49 -3.63
C ILE A 111 -0.78 7.30 -4.52
N LEU A 112 -2.09 7.16 -4.32
CA LEU A 112 -3.11 7.98 -4.97
C LEU A 112 -3.84 8.78 -3.91
N GLU A 113 -3.86 10.09 -4.07
CA GLU A 113 -4.63 11.01 -3.23
C GLU A 113 -5.68 11.69 -4.11
N ASP A 114 -6.90 11.81 -3.60
CA ASP A 114 -7.98 12.46 -4.32
C ASP A 114 -8.86 13.23 -3.34
N ASP A 115 -9.08 14.50 -3.65
CA ASP A 115 -9.95 15.37 -2.85
C ASP A 115 -11.40 14.97 -3.06
N MET A 116 -12.12 14.80 -1.96
CA MET A 116 -13.53 14.40 -1.98
C MET A 116 -14.47 15.58 -1.73
#